data_92e38a1d09f1030f13f36d22c8189542
#
_entry.id   92e38a1d09f1030f13f36d22c8189542
#
_cell.length_a   1.000
_cell.length_b   1.000
_cell.length_c   1.000
_cell.angle_alpha   90.00
_cell.angle_beta   90.00
_cell.angle_gamma   90.00
#
_symmetry.space_group_name_H-M   'P 1'
#
loop_
_entity.id
_entity.type
_entity.pdbx_description
1 polymer ?
#
loop_
_entity_poly.entity_id
_entity_poly.type
_entity_poly.pdbx_seq_one_letter_code
_entity_poly.pdbx_strand_id
1 'polypeptide(L)' 'PKISRASEVFQDAKDGKYKIISFYAKRARGLMARYVVENRITDPADLKGFNLDGYKYYAAESKVDKPVFRRAERK' A
#
# COMPACT_ATOMS: atom_id res chain seq x y z
N PRO A 1 -16.85 -8.27 -0.72
CA PRO A 1 -15.61 -9.06 -0.66
C PRO A 1 -14.72 -8.64 0.50
N LYS A 2 -13.98 -9.58 1.02
CA LYS A 2 -13.10 -9.33 2.17
C LYS A 2 -12.08 -8.23 1.90
N ILE A 3 -11.64 -8.11 0.67
CA ILE A 3 -10.63 -7.15 0.28
C ILE A 3 -11.06 -5.70 0.52
N SER A 4 -12.35 -5.41 0.40
CA SER A 4 -12.86 -4.05 0.58
C SER A 4 -12.77 -3.57 2.03
N ARG A 5 -12.51 -4.47 2.98
CA ARG A 5 -12.37 -4.14 4.39
C ARG A 5 -10.93 -3.85 4.81
N ALA A 6 -9.97 -4.12 3.92
CA ALA A 6 -8.57 -3.84 4.20
C ALA A 6 -8.34 -2.34 4.15
N SER A 7 -7.62 -1.83 5.15
CA SER A 7 -7.27 -0.41 5.24
C SER A 7 -5.79 -0.26 4.92
N GLU A 8 -5.45 -0.20 3.64
CA GLU A 8 -4.06 -0.06 3.21
C GLU A 8 -3.47 1.26 3.71
N VAL A 9 -2.26 1.20 4.21
CA VAL A 9 -1.52 2.37 4.66
C VAL A 9 -0.33 2.56 3.72
N PHE A 10 -0.25 3.74 3.10
CA PHE A 10 0.85 4.08 2.19
C PHE A 10 1.69 5.18 2.82
N GLN A 11 2.95 4.88 3.06
CA GLN A 11 3.88 5.80 3.69
C GLN A 11 5.01 6.13 2.73
N ASP A 12 5.36 7.42 2.68
CA ASP A 12 6.46 7.90 1.87
C ASP A 12 7.57 8.41 2.78
N ALA A 13 8.81 8.10 2.42
CA ALA A 13 9.97 8.61 3.14
C ALA A 13 10.16 10.07 2.82
N LYS A 14 10.29 10.89 3.86
CA LYS A 14 10.57 12.31 3.73
C LYS A 14 11.41 12.77 4.93
N ASP A 15 12.55 13.37 4.65
CA ASP A 15 13.44 13.88 5.69
C ASP A 15 13.83 12.80 6.72
N GLY A 16 14.07 11.58 6.22
CA GLY A 16 14.48 10.45 7.04
C GLY A 16 13.37 9.77 7.81
N LYS A 17 12.13 10.16 7.57
CA LYS A 17 10.97 9.57 8.25
C LYS A 17 9.92 9.09 7.27
N TYR A 18 9.17 8.07 7.66
CA TYR A 18 8.04 7.60 6.87
C TYR A 18 6.77 8.27 7.34
N LYS A 19 6.08 8.93 6.42
CA LYS A 19 4.86 9.68 6.73
C LYS A 19 3.77 9.35 5.71
N ILE A 20 2.53 9.48 6.14
CA ILE A 20 1.39 9.40 5.22
C ILE A 20 1.22 10.79 4.61
N ILE A 21 1.47 10.89 3.32
CA ILE A 21 1.28 12.13 2.58
C ILE A 21 -0.02 11.97 1.80
N SER A 22 -1.04 12.74 2.16
CA SER A 22 -2.41 12.56 1.64
C SER A 22 -2.48 12.47 0.12
N PHE A 23 -1.78 13.33 -0.58
CA PHE A 23 -1.77 13.35 -2.03
C PHE A 23 -1.25 12.05 -2.62
N TYR A 24 -0.12 11.58 -2.08
CA TYR A 24 0.48 10.34 -2.56
C TYR A 24 -0.31 9.11 -2.12
N ALA A 25 -0.85 9.13 -0.91
CA ALA A 25 -1.67 8.03 -0.42
C ALA A 25 -2.94 7.86 -1.26
N LYS A 26 -3.55 8.96 -1.65
CA LYS A 26 -4.74 8.93 -2.51
C LYS A 26 -4.41 8.29 -3.86
N ARG A 27 -3.31 8.69 -4.47
CA ARG A 27 -2.85 8.12 -5.73
C ARG A 27 -2.53 6.63 -5.59
N ALA A 28 -1.86 6.27 -4.50
CA ALA A 28 -1.50 4.88 -4.24
C ALA A 28 -2.73 4.00 -4.06
N ARG A 29 -3.78 4.51 -3.41
CA ARG A 29 -5.03 3.77 -3.25
C ARG A 29 -5.69 3.52 -4.60
N GLY A 30 -5.62 4.48 -5.51
CA GLY A 30 -6.11 4.29 -6.87
C GLY A 30 -5.35 3.19 -7.60
N LEU A 31 -4.03 3.18 -7.46
CA LEU A 31 -3.19 2.13 -8.03
C LEU A 31 -3.49 0.77 -7.40
N MET A 32 -3.73 0.72 -6.10
CA MET A 32 -4.08 -0.51 -5.41
C MET A 32 -5.43 -1.05 -5.89
N ALA A 33 -6.41 -0.17 -6.09
CA ALA A 33 -7.71 -0.58 -6.60
C ALA A 33 -7.57 -1.23 -7.98
N ARG A 34 -6.74 -0.64 -8.84
CA ARG A 34 -6.46 -1.19 -10.17
C ARG A 34 -5.74 -2.53 -10.05
N TYR A 35 -4.76 -2.63 -9.18
CA TYR A 35 -4.02 -3.86 -8.93
C TYR A 35 -4.94 -5.00 -8.52
N VAL A 36 -5.87 -4.71 -7.60
CA VAL A 36 -6.85 -5.70 -7.13
C VAL A 36 -7.71 -6.21 -8.28
N VAL A 37 -8.21 -5.30 -9.12
CA VAL A 37 -9.05 -5.66 -10.25
C VAL A 37 -8.28 -6.46 -11.29
N GLU A 38 -7.10 -5.99 -11.68
CA GLU A 38 -6.30 -6.62 -12.73
C GLU A 38 -5.79 -8.01 -12.33
N ASN A 39 -5.53 -8.22 -11.05
CA ASN A 39 -5.01 -9.49 -10.54
C ASN A 39 -6.08 -10.34 -9.89
N ARG A 40 -7.33 -9.90 -9.94
CA ARG A 40 -8.48 -10.63 -9.38
C ARG A 40 -8.26 -11.03 -7.92
N ILE A 41 -7.73 -10.11 -7.14
CA ILE A 41 -7.41 -10.35 -5.74
C ILE A 41 -8.69 -10.37 -4.91
N THR A 42 -8.88 -11.43 -4.14
CA THR A 42 -10.04 -11.58 -3.26
C THR A 42 -9.65 -11.72 -1.80
N ASP A 43 -8.37 -11.98 -1.53
CA ASP A 43 -7.86 -12.16 -0.17
C ASP A 43 -6.90 -11.02 0.15
N PRO A 44 -7.07 -10.34 1.31
CA PRO A 44 -6.14 -9.27 1.71
C PRO A 44 -4.68 -9.70 1.77
N ALA A 45 -4.41 -10.98 2.03
CA ALA A 45 -3.04 -11.49 2.04
C ALA A 45 -2.34 -11.33 0.69
N ASP A 46 -3.09 -11.34 -0.40
CA ASP A 46 -2.54 -11.21 -1.75
C ASP A 46 -2.12 -9.78 -2.08
N LEU A 47 -2.50 -8.80 -1.25
CA LEU A 47 -2.07 -7.42 -1.41
C LEU A 47 -0.57 -7.26 -1.19
N LYS A 48 0.06 -8.20 -0.52
CA LYS A 48 1.50 -8.16 -0.23
C LYS A 48 2.36 -8.06 -1.49
N GLY A 49 1.83 -8.50 -2.62
CA GLY A 49 2.54 -8.43 -3.89
C GLY A 49 2.52 -7.06 -4.55
N PHE A 50 1.77 -6.09 -4.00
CA PHE A 50 1.70 -4.76 -4.57
C PHE A 50 3.07 -4.08 -4.51
N ASN A 51 3.56 -3.64 -5.65
CA ASN A 51 4.85 -2.97 -5.73
C ASN A 51 4.85 -1.82 -6.75
N LEU A 52 3.67 -1.29 -7.04
CA LEU A 52 3.53 -0.21 -8.01
C LEU A 52 4.04 1.11 -7.45
N ASP A 53 4.59 1.94 -8.32
CA ASP A 53 5.06 3.30 -8.00
C ASP A 53 6.12 3.33 -6.89
N GLY A 54 6.88 2.25 -6.74
CA GLY A 54 7.97 2.18 -5.77
C GLY A 54 7.57 1.75 -4.37
N TYR A 55 6.29 1.52 -4.12
CA TYR A 55 5.82 1.03 -2.83
C TYR A 55 6.15 -0.44 -2.66
N LYS A 56 6.49 -0.83 -1.44
CA LYS A 56 6.74 -2.23 -1.08
C LYS A 56 6.06 -2.56 0.23
N TYR A 57 5.62 -3.80 0.35
CA TYR A 57 4.99 -4.29 1.55
C TYR A 57 5.98 -4.26 2.73
N TYR A 58 5.53 -3.73 3.85
CA TYR A 58 6.35 -3.63 5.05
C TYR A 58 5.74 -4.48 6.16
N ALA A 59 6.19 -5.71 6.28
CA ALA A 59 5.59 -6.69 7.18
C ALA A 59 5.67 -6.30 8.66
N ALA A 60 6.74 -5.64 9.07
CA ALA A 60 6.96 -5.32 10.48
C ALA A 60 5.87 -4.43 11.09
N GLU A 61 5.27 -3.56 10.26
CA GLU A 61 4.21 -2.65 10.72
C GLU A 61 2.82 -3.07 10.24
N SER A 62 2.74 -4.14 9.47
CA SER A 62 1.48 -4.57 8.87
C SER A 62 0.68 -5.47 9.79
N LYS A 63 -0.66 -5.37 9.67
CA LYS A 63 -1.62 -6.25 10.32
C LYS A 63 -2.48 -6.92 9.25
N VAL A 64 -3.22 -7.96 9.62
CA VAL A 64 -4.04 -8.71 8.67
C VAL A 64 -4.99 -7.82 7.87
N ASP A 65 -5.63 -6.88 8.56
CA ASP A 65 -6.60 -5.97 7.95
C ASP A 65 -6.02 -4.58 7.66
N LYS A 66 -4.73 -4.39 7.91
CA LYS A 66 -4.10 -3.07 7.76
C LYS A 66 -2.67 -3.23 7.22
N PRO A 67 -2.54 -3.63 5.95
CA PRO A 67 -1.22 -3.77 5.34
C PRO A 67 -0.56 -2.40 5.16
N VAL A 68 0.73 -2.35 5.44
CA VAL A 68 1.52 -1.13 5.33
C VAL A 68 2.48 -1.26 4.16
N PHE A 69 2.50 -0.23 3.31
CA PHE A 69 3.41 -0.13 2.16
C PHE A 69 4.24 1.12 2.30
N ARG A 70 5.52 1.01 2.02
CA ARG A 70 6.46 2.13 2.12
C ARG A 70 7.18 2.36 0.82
N ARG A 71 7.42 3.62 0.53
CA ARG A 71 8.19 4.05 -0.64
C ARG A 71 9.40 4.84 -0.17
N ALA A 72 10.58 4.49 -0.68
CA ALA A 72 11.80 5.18 -0.35
C ALA A 72 11.78 6.61 -0.90
N GLU A 73 12.51 7.52 -0.23
CA GLU A 73 12.61 8.89 -0.67
C GLU A 73 13.31 8.95 -2.03
N ARG A 74 12.74 9.73 -2.94
CA ARG A 74 13.35 9.96 -4.25
C ARG A 74 14.38 11.07 -4.14
N LYS A 75 15.52 10.85 -4.73
CA LYS A 75 16.57 11.85 -4.82
C LYS A 75 16.47 12.61 -6.14
#